data_feb2efc71af1cc01fa96c69c65c99268
#
_entry.id   feb2efc71af1cc01fa96c69c65c99268
#
_cell.length_a   1.000
_cell.length_b   1.000
_cell.length_c   1.000
_cell.angle_alpha   90.00
_cell.angle_beta   90.00
_cell.angle_gamma   90.00
#
_symmetry.space_group_name_H-M   'P 1'
#
loop_
_entity.id
_entity.type
_entity.pdbx_description
1 polymer ?
#
loop_
_entity_poly.entity_id
_entity_poly.type
_entity_poly.pdbx_seq_one_letter_code
_entity_poly.pdbx_strand_id
1 'polypeptide(L)'
;MRSFSGKVVVITGAGSGIGRALAQQMSAKGARLALSDVHANGLEETLRSLPGATEARGYALDVSNRQAVFAHADEVKRDFGTAHCVINNAGATMIGTIEHMTVDEIEWQLGINLWGVIYGTKAFLPVMLAQSEGCVVNISSVFGLAGYPAQGAYNISKFGVRGLTECLWSELEGTGVSAVCVHPGGIKTNIEKAGRRCAAAGEEEARFSVLADKLLQTSPEECAAAIIAGVERGRRRIVTGHKSSSLYWLTRLMPNRYPAILKMIAG
;
A
#
# COMPACT_ATOMS: atom_id res chain seq x y z
N MET A 1 -2.26 -8.56 15.81
CA MET A 1 -2.38 -7.31 16.61
C MET A 1 -3.85 -7.01 16.85
N ARG A 2 -4.30 -6.85 18.11
CA ARG A 2 -5.73 -6.62 18.43
C ARG A 2 -6.05 -5.18 18.83
N SER A 3 -5.04 -4.36 19.07
CA SER A 3 -5.17 -2.95 19.45
C SER A 3 -3.93 -2.18 18.98
N PHE A 4 -4.11 -0.91 18.66
CA PHE A 4 -3.03 0.00 18.29
C PHE A 4 -2.62 0.94 19.45
N SER A 5 -3.36 0.94 20.56
CA SER A 5 -3.05 1.80 21.72
C SER A 5 -1.64 1.52 22.26
N GLY A 6 -0.80 2.55 22.36
CA GLY A 6 0.60 2.48 22.77
C GLY A 6 1.55 1.78 21.78
N LYS A 7 1.05 1.27 20.64
CA LYS A 7 1.88 0.58 19.65
C LYS A 7 2.57 1.56 18.70
N VAL A 8 3.82 1.29 18.39
CA VAL A 8 4.57 2.02 17.37
C VAL A 8 4.18 1.51 16.00
N VAL A 9 3.63 2.41 15.18
CA VAL A 9 3.18 2.13 13.81
C VAL A 9 3.99 2.95 12.83
N VAL A 10 4.64 2.28 11.90
CA VAL A 10 5.39 2.88 10.79
C VAL A 10 4.49 2.91 9.56
N ILE A 11 4.35 4.08 8.91
CA ILE A 11 3.52 4.23 7.71
C ILE A 11 4.33 4.93 6.63
N THR A 12 4.56 4.26 5.50
CA THR A 12 5.18 4.88 4.33
C THR A 12 4.12 5.50 3.41
N GLY A 13 4.45 6.59 2.69
CA GLY A 13 3.49 7.31 1.88
C GLY A 13 2.40 7.99 2.73
N ALA A 14 2.79 8.52 3.89
CA ALA A 14 1.88 9.12 4.87
C ALA A 14 1.48 10.56 4.52
N GLY A 15 2.08 11.17 3.50
CA GLY A 15 1.83 12.56 3.12
C GLY A 15 0.47 12.80 2.46
N SER A 16 -0.26 11.77 2.03
CA SER A 16 -1.56 11.92 1.36
C SER A 16 -2.41 10.64 1.40
N GLY A 17 -3.63 10.73 0.89
CA GLY A 17 -4.51 9.61 0.59
C GLY A 17 -4.70 8.62 1.73
N ILE A 18 -4.56 7.32 1.44
CA ILE A 18 -4.76 6.24 2.41
C ILE A 18 -3.76 6.35 3.57
N GLY A 19 -2.48 6.70 3.30
CA GLY A 19 -1.47 6.83 4.34
C GLY A 19 -1.79 7.92 5.36
N ARG A 20 -2.24 9.09 4.91
CA ARG A 20 -2.72 10.19 5.79
C ARG A 20 -3.93 9.75 6.62
N ALA A 21 -4.93 9.15 5.98
CA ALA A 21 -6.13 8.68 6.67
C ALA A 21 -5.82 7.60 7.71
N LEU A 22 -4.86 6.69 7.42
CA LEU A 22 -4.36 5.70 8.39
C LEU A 22 -3.69 6.40 9.58
N ALA A 23 -2.80 7.38 9.32
CA ALA A 23 -2.11 8.12 10.39
C ALA A 23 -3.11 8.80 11.33
N GLN A 24 -4.11 9.50 10.79
CA GLN A 24 -5.14 10.20 11.57
C GLN A 24 -5.97 9.23 12.42
N GLN A 25 -6.45 8.14 11.83
CA GLN A 25 -7.31 7.18 12.55
C GLN A 25 -6.53 6.35 13.58
N MET A 26 -5.28 5.99 13.29
CA MET A 26 -4.43 5.28 14.25
C MET A 26 -3.99 6.17 15.41
N SER A 27 -3.72 7.45 15.14
CA SER A 27 -3.52 8.46 16.18
C SER A 27 -4.70 8.53 17.15
N ALA A 28 -5.93 8.60 16.63
CA ALA A 28 -7.15 8.57 17.44
C ALA A 28 -7.33 7.29 18.27
N LYS A 29 -6.65 6.20 17.90
CA LYS A 29 -6.60 4.94 18.66
C LYS A 29 -5.41 4.88 19.65
N GLY A 30 -4.67 5.96 19.81
CA GLY A 30 -3.53 6.05 20.73
C GLY A 30 -2.25 5.37 20.24
N ALA A 31 -2.08 5.20 18.93
CA ALA A 31 -0.83 4.72 18.35
C ALA A 31 0.26 5.81 18.41
N ARG A 32 1.53 5.38 18.52
CA ARG A 32 2.73 6.18 18.33
C ARG A 32 3.17 6.04 16.87
N LEU A 33 3.42 7.15 16.16
CA LEU A 33 3.48 7.14 14.71
C LEU A 33 4.87 7.54 14.18
N ALA A 34 5.48 6.66 13.39
CA ALA A 34 6.62 6.97 12.54
C ALA A 34 6.12 7.10 11.09
N LEU A 35 5.99 8.33 10.60
CA LEU A 35 5.39 8.66 9.31
C LEU A 35 6.47 9.01 8.30
N SER A 36 6.45 8.44 7.11
CA SER A 36 7.41 8.77 6.07
C SER A 36 6.75 9.05 4.72
N ASP A 37 7.32 9.99 3.98
CA ASP A 37 6.93 10.32 2.61
C ASP A 37 8.12 10.94 1.86
N VAL A 38 8.12 10.85 0.55
CA VAL A 38 9.08 11.56 -0.31
C VAL A 38 8.73 13.06 -0.43
N HIS A 39 7.46 13.41 -0.22
CA HIS A 39 6.94 14.77 -0.29
C HIS A 39 6.83 15.39 1.12
N ALA A 40 7.85 16.17 1.51
CA ALA A 40 7.95 16.79 2.84
C ALA A 40 6.70 17.65 3.21
N ASN A 41 6.21 18.46 2.28
CA ASN A 41 5.03 19.32 2.55
C ASN A 41 3.78 18.51 2.90
N GLY A 42 3.49 17.45 2.16
CA GLY A 42 2.36 16.57 2.45
C GLY A 42 2.49 15.83 3.79
N LEU A 43 3.73 15.45 4.14
CA LEU A 43 4.04 14.83 5.42
C LEU A 43 3.81 15.80 6.59
N GLU A 44 4.28 17.05 6.46
CA GLU A 44 4.04 18.10 7.45
C GLU A 44 2.55 18.41 7.64
N GLU A 45 1.77 18.49 6.55
CA GLU A 45 0.31 18.65 6.63
C GLU A 45 -0.33 17.51 7.43
N THR A 46 0.11 16.28 7.20
CA THR A 46 -0.37 15.11 7.95
C THR A 46 -0.03 15.25 9.42
N LEU A 47 1.21 15.54 9.77
CA LEU A 47 1.64 15.74 11.17
C LEU A 47 0.83 16.84 11.89
N ARG A 48 0.59 17.98 11.23
CA ARG A 48 -0.23 19.08 11.79
C ARG A 48 -1.69 18.69 11.98
N SER A 49 -2.20 17.74 11.21
CA SER A 49 -3.59 17.26 11.31
C SER A 49 -3.84 16.26 12.44
N LEU A 50 -2.77 15.78 13.09
CA LEU A 50 -2.90 14.83 14.19
C LEU A 50 -3.28 15.54 15.49
N PRO A 51 -3.99 14.87 16.41
CA PRO A 51 -4.21 15.38 17.77
C PRO A 51 -2.89 15.73 18.48
N GLY A 52 -2.81 16.88 19.15
CA GLY A 52 -1.57 17.39 19.77
C GLY A 52 -0.91 16.49 20.82
N ALA A 53 -1.67 15.56 21.40
CA ALA A 53 -1.14 14.56 22.34
C ALA A 53 -0.52 13.33 21.65
N THR A 54 -0.55 13.24 20.30
CA THR A 54 0.00 12.11 19.56
C THR A 54 1.52 12.18 19.51
N GLU A 55 2.20 11.14 19.96
CA GLU A 55 3.63 10.98 19.72
C GLU A 55 3.84 10.56 18.25
N ALA A 56 4.25 11.53 17.42
CA ALA A 56 4.46 11.31 16.00
C ALA A 56 5.74 11.97 15.51
N ARG A 57 6.47 11.30 14.60
CA ARG A 57 7.64 11.84 13.90
C ARG A 57 7.52 11.64 12.40
N GLY A 58 7.98 12.63 11.64
CA GLY A 58 8.06 12.60 10.18
C GLY A 58 9.47 12.35 9.69
N TYR A 59 9.62 11.57 8.63
CA TYR A 59 10.88 11.21 7.99
C TYR A 59 10.76 11.39 6.48
N ALA A 60 11.68 12.14 5.88
CA ALA A 60 11.77 12.21 4.42
C ALA A 60 12.34 10.88 3.91
N LEU A 61 11.59 10.15 3.08
CA LEU A 61 12.00 8.82 2.64
C LEU A 61 11.53 8.52 1.22
N ASP A 62 12.48 8.20 0.35
CA ASP A 62 12.23 7.51 -0.90
C ASP A 62 12.32 6.00 -0.66
N VAL A 63 11.20 5.30 -0.73
CA VAL A 63 11.13 3.86 -0.48
C VAL A 63 11.83 3.02 -1.56
N SER A 64 12.12 3.58 -2.73
CA SER A 64 12.89 2.92 -3.78
C SER A 64 14.39 2.84 -3.45
N ASN A 65 14.87 3.68 -2.53
CA ASN A 65 16.25 3.66 -2.06
C ASN A 65 16.43 2.67 -0.92
N ARG A 66 17.04 1.53 -1.22
CA ARG A 66 17.29 0.45 -0.25
C ARG A 66 18.01 0.95 1.01
N GLN A 67 19.11 1.69 0.85
CA GLN A 67 19.92 2.15 1.98
C GLN A 67 19.10 3.10 2.88
N ALA A 68 18.34 4.01 2.28
CA ALA A 68 17.49 4.94 3.02
C ALA A 68 16.40 4.21 3.83
N VAL A 69 15.79 3.14 3.29
CA VAL A 69 14.77 2.37 4.02
C VAL A 69 15.36 1.65 5.24
N PHE A 70 16.54 1.06 5.12
CA PHE A 70 17.20 0.40 6.26
C PHE A 70 17.66 1.42 7.31
N ALA A 71 18.26 2.55 6.90
CA ALA A 71 18.61 3.65 7.80
C ALA A 71 17.38 4.20 8.54
N HIS A 72 16.25 4.37 7.84
CA HIS A 72 14.99 4.79 8.44
C HIS A 72 14.51 3.81 9.53
N ALA A 73 14.66 2.50 9.33
CA ALA A 73 14.30 1.52 10.37
C ALA A 73 15.17 1.67 11.63
N ASP A 74 16.47 1.96 11.46
CA ASP A 74 17.39 2.24 12.59
C ASP A 74 16.99 3.57 13.29
N GLU A 75 16.60 4.59 12.55
CA GLU A 75 16.08 5.86 13.09
C GLU A 75 14.81 5.64 13.91
N VAL A 76 13.84 4.88 13.38
CA VAL A 76 12.60 4.56 14.10
C VAL A 76 12.92 3.79 15.39
N LYS A 77 13.83 2.82 15.34
CA LYS A 77 14.26 2.07 16.54
C LYS A 77 14.92 2.99 17.59
N ARG A 78 15.75 3.95 17.16
CA ARG A 78 16.37 4.94 18.05
C ARG A 78 15.33 5.85 18.69
N ASP A 79 14.35 6.32 17.92
CA ASP A 79 13.39 7.33 18.33
C ASP A 79 12.22 6.76 19.15
N PHE A 80 11.78 5.54 18.85
CA PHE A 80 10.61 4.90 19.47
C PHE A 80 10.95 3.64 20.27
N GLY A 81 12.18 3.15 20.20
CA GLY A 81 12.65 1.93 20.89
C GLY A 81 12.30 0.64 20.14
N THR A 82 11.23 0.62 19.34
CA THR A 82 10.74 -0.57 18.63
C THR A 82 9.80 -0.18 17.48
N ALA A 83 9.32 -1.19 16.73
CA ALA A 83 8.21 -1.10 15.80
C ALA A 83 7.27 -2.29 15.95
N HIS A 84 5.97 -2.04 16.12
CA HIS A 84 4.96 -3.10 16.26
C HIS A 84 4.17 -3.34 14.98
N CYS A 85 4.03 -2.32 14.13
CA CYS A 85 3.37 -2.45 12.85
C CYS A 85 4.13 -1.67 11.80
N VAL A 86 4.38 -2.27 10.64
CA VAL A 86 4.80 -1.55 9.44
C VAL A 86 3.72 -1.62 8.39
N ILE A 87 3.32 -0.48 7.86
CA ILE A 87 2.36 -0.36 6.76
C ILE A 87 3.12 0.16 5.54
N ASN A 88 3.48 -0.77 4.66
CA ASN A 88 4.09 -0.48 3.38
C ASN A 88 3.00 0.03 2.43
N ASN A 89 2.72 1.33 2.51
CA ASN A 89 1.63 1.98 1.78
C ASN A 89 2.14 2.86 0.63
N ALA A 90 3.36 3.39 0.70
CA ALA A 90 3.92 4.21 -0.39
C ALA A 90 3.77 3.51 -1.74
N GLY A 91 3.34 4.27 -2.74
CA GLY A 91 3.13 3.74 -4.07
C GLY A 91 2.85 4.85 -5.09
N ALA A 92 3.18 4.56 -6.32
CA ALA A 92 2.94 5.40 -7.47
C ALA A 92 2.27 4.60 -8.59
N THR A 93 1.78 5.27 -9.63
CA THR A 93 1.29 4.59 -10.83
C THR A 93 1.98 5.13 -12.07
N MET A 94 2.24 4.24 -13.01
CA MET A 94 2.63 4.50 -14.39
C MET A 94 1.52 3.92 -15.27
N ILE A 95 0.94 4.74 -16.11
CA ILE A 95 -0.08 4.33 -17.07
C ILE A 95 0.61 4.09 -18.41
N GLY A 96 0.54 2.86 -18.88
CA GLY A 96 1.13 2.44 -20.14
C GLY A 96 0.83 0.98 -20.43
N THR A 97 0.66 0.65 -21.72
CA THR A 97 0.66 -0.74 -22.16
C THR A 97 2.07 -1.31 -22.04
N ILE A 98 2.21 -2.63 -22.03
CA ILE A 98 3.53 -3.29 -21.99
C ILE A 98 4.36 -2.93 -23.26
N GLU A 99 3.70 -2.76 -24.39
CA GLU A 99 4.33 -2.36 -25.64
C GLU A 99 4.90 -0.94 -25.57
N HIS A 100 4.16 0.01 -24.98
CA HIS A 100 4.51 1.42 -24.95
C HIS A 100 5.51 1.78 -23.84
N MET A 101 5.52 1.03 -22.74
CA MET A 101 6.44 1.28 -21.62
C MET A 101 7.86 0.83 -21.96
N THR A 102 8.84 1.68 -21.67
CA THR A 102 10.25 1.28 -21.63
C THR A 102 10.54 0.41 -20.40
N VAL A 103 11.66 -0.33 -20.45
CA VAL A 103 12.12 -1.13 -19.30
C VAL A 103 12.41 -0.22 -18.10
N ASP A 104 13.03 0.95 -18.31
CA ASP A 104 13.33 1.90 -17.23
C ASP A 104 12.06 2.42 -16.53
N GLU A 105 10.98 2.65 -17.29
CA GLU A 105 9.68 3.03 -16.73
C GLU A 105 9.05 1.90 -15.88
N ILE A 106 9.20 0.65 -16.33
CA ILE A 106 8.78 -0.53 -15.57
C ILE A 106 9.62 -0.66 -14.29
N GLU A 107 10.93 -0.54 -14.38
CA GLU A 107 11.86 -0.60 -13.25
C GLU A 107 11.57 0.50 -12.22
N TRP A 108 11.31 1.74 -12.68
CA TRP A 108 10.89 2.84 -11.80
C TRP A 108 9.64 2.47 -10.99
N GLN A 109 8.61 1.95 -11.66
CA GLN A 109 7.36 1.52 -10.99
C GLN A 109 7.61 0.40 -9.98
N LEU A 110 8.39 -0.62 -10.37
CA LEU A 110 8.73 -1.75 -9.51
C LEU A 110 9.60 -1.32 -8.33
N GLY A 111 10.51 -0.37 -8.54
CA GLY A 111 11.36 0.20 -7.49
C GLY A 111 10.55 0.72 -6.31
N ILE A 112 9.48 1.48 -6.59
CA ILE A 112 8.61 2.04 -5.55
C ILE A 112 7.66 0.97 -5.00
N ASN A 113 6.87 0.35 -5.88
CA ASN A 113 5.69 -0.42 -5.48
C ASN A 113 5.98 -1.85 -5.02
N LEU A 114 7.11 -2.43 -5.46
CA LEU A 114 7.50 -3.80 -5.11
C LEU A 114 8.75 -3.81 -4.24
N TRP A 115 9.85 -3.23 -4.72
CA TRP A 115 11.10 -3.22 -3.95
C TRP A 115 10.98 -2.41 -2.67
N GLY A 116 10.28 -1.26 -2.67
CA GLY A 116 10.00 -0.50 -1.46
C GLY A 116 9.26 -1.32 -0.40
N VAL A 117 8.27 -2.13 -0.82
CA VAL A 117 7.55 -3.04 0.09
C VAL A 117 8.46 -4.16 0.61
N ILE A 118 9.32 -4.73 -0.26
CA ILE A 118 10.31 -5.75 0.14
C ILE A 118 11.29 -5.15 1.16
N TYR A 119 11.83 -3.97 0.90
CA TYR A 119 12.78 -3.30 1.79
C TYR A 119 12.15 -2.98 3.14
N GLY A 120 10.96 -2.36 3.16
CA GLY A 120 10.24 -2.06 4.40
C GLY A 120 9.94 -3.33 5.21
N THR A 121 9.46 -4.39 4.56
CA THR A 121 9.27 -5.69 5.20
C THR A 121 10.58 -6.22 5.80
N LYS A 122 11.66 -6.26 5.04
CA LYS A 122 12.97 -6.77 5.49
C LYS A 122 13.59 -5.93 6.60
N ALA A 123 13.41 -4.61 6.58
CA ALA A 123 13.97 -3.70 7.55
C ALA A 123 13.29 -3.80 8.94
N PHE A 124 11.96 -3.98 8.96
CA PHE A 124 11.19 -3.99 10.22
C PHE A 124 10.89 -5.39 10.76
N LEU A 125 10.87 -6.43 9.92
CA LEU A 125 10.55 -7.80 10.36
C LEU A 125 11.48 -8.33 11.47
N PRO A 126 12.82 -8.09 11.47
CA PRO A 126 13.70 -8.61 12.52
C PRO A 126 13.35 -8.09 13.92
N VAL A 127 13.00 -6.82 14.08
CA VAL A 127 12.63 -6.26 15.39
C VAL A 127 11.31 -6.86 15.89
N MET A 128 10.34 -7.11 15.00
CA MET A 128 9.07 -7.76 15.33
C MET A 128 9.27 -9.21 15.76
N LEU A 129 10.13 -9.96 15.06
CA LEU A 129 10.46 -11.34 15.42
C LEU A 129 11.18 -11.43 16.78
N ALA A 130 12.13 -10.53 17.03
CA ALA A 130 12.86 -10.49 18.30
C ALA A 130 11.96 -10.24 19.52
N GLN A 131 10.87 -9.49 19.36
CA GLN A 131 9.89 -9.23 20.42
C GLN A 131 8.70 -10.20 20.40
N SER A 132 8.66 -11.13 19.44
CA SER A 132 7.55 -12.09 19.21
C SER A 132 6.18 -11.39 19.10
N GLU A 133 6.16 -10.15 18.64
CA GLU A 133 4.95 -9.36 18.44
C GLU A 133 5.13 -8.43 17.24
N GLY A 134 4.20 -8.48 16.28
CA GLY A 134 4.23 -7.55 15.16
C GLY A 134 3.19 -7.81 14.09
N CYS A 135 3.07 -6.82 13.18
CA CYS A 135 2.21 -6.94 12.00
C CYS A 135 2.83 -6.22 10.81
N VAL A 136 3.07 -6.95 9.73
CA VAL A 136 3.46 -6.39 8.43
C VAL A 136 2.20 -6.23 7.59
N VAL A 137 1.86 -5.00 7.22
CA VAL A 137 0.70 -4.68 6.37
C VAL A 137 1.21 -4.19 5.02
N ASN A 138 0.97 -4.94 3.97
CA ASN A 138 1.41 -4.61 2.62
C ASN A 138 0.21 -4.17 1.76
N ILE A 139 0.27 -2.94 1.24
CA ILE A 139 -0.79 -2.40 0.39
C ILE A 139 -0.55 -2.86 -1.06
N SER A 140 -1.30 -3.91 -1.46
CA SER A 140 -1.43 -4.35 -2.84
C SER A 140 -2.49 -3.49 -3.55
N SER A 141 -3.37 -4.10 -4.32
CA SER A 141 -4.49 -3.48 -5.04
C SER A 141 -5.45 -4.57 -5.51
N VAL A 142 -6.63 -4.21 -5.98
CA VAL A 142 -7.44 -5.09 -6.84
C VAL A 142 -6.68 -5.47 -8.12
N PHE A 143 -5.72 -4.66 -8.56
CA PHE A 143 -4.79 -4.97 -9.64
C PHE A 143 -3.65 -5.93 -9.23
N GLY A 144 -3.61 -6.39 -7.97
CA GLY A 144 -2.89 -7.58 -7.52
C GLY A 144 -3.76 -8.85 -7.51
N LEU A 145 -5.01 -8.73 -8.00
CA LEU A 145 -5.97 -9.84 -8.14
C LEU A 145 -6.34 -10.08 -9.61
N ALA A 146 -6.40 -9.01 -10.41
CA ALA A 146 -6.75 -9.03 -11.81
C ALA A 146 -5.75 -8.21 -12.64
N GLY A 147 -5.33 -8.74 -13.79
CA GLY A 147 -4.61 -7.98 -14.81
C GLY A 147 -5.56 -7.02 -15.53
N TYR A 148 -5.10 -5.80 -15.79
CA TYR A 148 -5.86 -4.79 -16.51
C TYR A 148 -4.98 -4.10 -17.58
N PRO A 149 -5.49 -3.85 -18.80
CA PRO A 149 -4.76 -3.14 -19.85
C PRO A 149 -4.26 -1.76 -19.37
N ALA A 150 -3.19 -1.27 -19.95
CA ALA A 150 -2.51 -0.02 -19.61
C ALA A 150 -2.01 0.10 -18.16
N GLN A 151 -1.98 -1.03 -17.41
CA GLN A 151 -1.50 -1.11 -16.03
C GLN A 151 -0.46 -2.23 -15.84
N GLY A 152 0.30 -2.57 -16.88
CA GLY A 152 1.20 -3.72 -16.86
C GLY A 152 2.19 -3.71 -15.71
N ALA A 153 3.02 -2.67 -15.59
CA ALA A 153 4.00 -2.54 -14.51
C ALA A 153 3.34 -2.46 -13.13
N TYR A 154 2.20 -1.76 -13.02
CA TYR A 154 1.44 -1.69 -11.78
C TYR A 154 0.90 -3.07 -11.37
N ASN A 155 0.32 -3.82 -12.32
CA ASN A 155 -0.12 -5.20 -12.07
C ASN A 155 1.03 -6.08 -11.57
N ILE A 156 2.18 -6.10 -12.28
CA ILE A 156 3.36 -6.87 -11.88
C ILE A 156 3.72 -6.55 -10.42
N SER A 157 3.82 -5.25 -10.08
CA SER A 157 4.18 -4.83 -8.72
C SER A 157 3.18 -5.32 -7.67
N LYS A 158 1.87 -5.18 -7.93
CA LYS A 158 0.82 -5.49 -6.93
C LYS A 158 0.55 -7.00 -6.81
N PHE A 159 0.74 -7.79 -7.88
CA PHE A 159 0.80 -9.25 -7.79
C PHE A 159 2.05 -9.69 -7.01
N GLY A 160 3.22 -9.07 -7.23
CA GLY A 160 4.44 -9.35 -6.48
C GLY A 160 4.27 -9.10 -4.97
N VAL A 161 3.66 -7.96 -4.60
CA VAL A 161 3.34 -7.64 -3.19
C VAL A 161 2.40 -8.68 -2.58
N ARG A 162 1.40 -9.14 -3.33
CA ARG A 162 0.52 -10.22 -2.87
C ARG A 162 1.31 -11.51 -2.66
N GLY A 163 2.13 -11.93 -3.63
CA GLY A 163 2.93 -13.17 -3.53
C GLY A 163 3.86 -13.14 -2.31
N LEU A 164 4.60 -12.04 -2.11
CA LEU A 164 5.43 -11.81 -0.93
C LEU A 164 4.63 -11.99 0.37
N THR A 165 3.46 -11.34 0.45
CA THR A 165 2.67 -11.36 1.69
C THR A 165 2.05 -12.72 1.96
N GLU A 166 1.60 -13.43 0.92
CA GLU A 166 1.06 -14.79 1.06
C GLU A 166 2.15 -15.80 1.50
N CYS A 167 3.40 -15.61 1.07
CA CYS A 167 4.55 -16.40 1.54
C CYS A 167 4.77 -16.18 3.05
N LEU A 168 4.75 -14.92 3.50
CA LEU A 168 4.89 -14.58 4.92
C LEU A 168 3.80 -15.19 5.81
N TRP A 169 2.63 -15.54 5.29
CA TRP A 169 1.58 -16.18 6.11
C TRP A 169 2.02 -17.53 6.69
N SER A 170 2.81 -18.29 5.92
CA SER A 170 3.33 -19.58 6.37
C SER A 170 4.64 -19.43 7.13
N GLU A 171 5.53 -18.54 6.68
CA GLU A 171 6.83 -18.31 7.31
C GLU A 171 6.74 -17.74 8.73
N LEU A 172 5.68 -16.97 9.03
CA LEU A 172 5.47 -16.32 10.32
C LEU A 172 4.58 -17.12 11.29
N GLU A 173 4.15 -18.32 10.90
CA GLU A 173 3.30 -19.13 11.77
C GLU A 173 4.02 -19.50 13.07
N GLY A 174 3.35 -19.26 14.22
CA GLY A 174 3.92 -19.52 15.54
C GLY A 174 4.89 -18.46 16.06
N THR A 175 5.29 -17.45 15.27
CA THR A 175 6.29 -16.45 15.70
C THR A 175 5.71 -15.30 16.54
N GLY A 176 4.39 -15.16 16.62
CA GLY A 176 3.74 -13.98 17.21
C GLY A 176 3.64 -12.79 16.25
N VAL A 177 4.26 -12.85 15.06
CA VAL A 177 4.18 -11.84 14.00
C VAL A 177 3.19 -12.26 12.93
N SER A 178 2.46 -11.31 12.37
CA SER A 178 1.48 -11.55 11.31
C SER A 178 1.77 -10.72 10.07
N ALA A 179 1.28 -11.17 8.91
CA ALA A 179 1.31 -10.42 7.66
C ALA A 179 -0.09 -10.25 7.10
N VAL A 180 -0.38 -9.06 6.57
CA VAL A 180 -1.69 -8.70 6.00
C VAL A 180 -1.51 -8.15 4.59
N CYS A 181 -2.19 -8.75 3.63
CA CYS A 181 -2.29 -8.26 2.26
C CYS A 181 -3.57 -7.45 2.09
N VAL A 182 -3.45 -6.17 1.72
CA VAL A 182 -4.60 -5.30 1.48
C VAL A 182 -4.80 -5.12 -0.01
N HIS A 183 -6.04 -5.23 -0.47
CA HIS A 183 -6.42 -5.04 -1.86
C HIS A 183 -7.46 -3.90 -1.96
N PRO A 184 -7.02 -2.63 -1.96
CA PRO A 184 -7.90 -1.50 -2.22
C PRO A 184 -8.33 -1.49 -3.69
N GLY A 185 -9.56 -1.04 -3.94
CA GLY A 185 -10.04 -0.78 -5.29
C GLY A 185 -10.99 0.40 -5.32
N GLY A 186 -10.81 1.28 -6.31
CA GLY A 186 -11.64 2.45 -6.50
C GLY A 186 -11.57 3.48 -5.35
N ILE A 187 -10.39 3.72 -4.80
CA ILE A 187 -10.19 4.70 -3.72
C ILE A 187 -9.86 6.08 -4.31
N LYS A 188 -10.59 7.12 -3.88
CA LYS A 188 -10.41 8.53 -4.27
C LYS A 188 -9.10 9.08 -3.69
N THR A 189 -7.98 8.78 -4.34
CA THR A 189 -6.66 9.32 -3.99
C THR A 189 -6.08 10.08 -5.18
N ASN A 190 -5.01 10.83 -4.94
CA ASN A 190 -4.30 11.52 -6.01
C ASN A 190 -3.37 10.60 -6.83
N ILE A 191 -3.36 9.29 -6.56
CA ILE A 191 -2.40 8.36 -7.16
C ILE A 191 -2.48 8.34 -8.71
N GLU A 192 -3.67 8.42 -9.26
CA GLU A 192 -3.87 8.48 -10.72
C GLU A 192 -3.48 9.85 -11.28
N LYS A 193 -3.91 10.94 -10.63
CA LYS A 193 -3.63 12.32 -11.07
C LYS A 193 -2.15 12.67 -10.97
N ALA A 194 -1.47 12.19 -9.93
CA ALA A 194 -0.03 12.32 -9.74
C ALA A 194 0.77 11.25 -10.49
N GLY A 195 0.09 10.28 -11.09
CA GLY A 195 0.69 9.18 -11.83
C GLY A 195 1.41 9.66 -13.09
N ARG A 196 2.46 8.92 -13.45
CA ARG A 196 3.16 9.13 -14.72
C ARG A 196 2.43 8.42 -15.84
N ARG A 197 2.58 8.93 -17.04
CA ARG A 197 2.21 8.24 -18.29
C ARG A 197 3.50 7.87 -19.01
N CYS A 198 3.52 6.69 -19.66
CA CYS A 198 4.67 6.30 -20.47
C CYS A 198 4.89 7.31 -21.60
N ALA A 199 6.12 7.46 -22.06
CA ALA A 199 6.47 8.44 -23.09
C ALA A 199 5.72 8.22 -24.42
N ALA A 200 5.36 6.97 -24.73
CA ALA A 200 4.63 6.58 -25.94
C ALA A 200 3.11 6.42 -25.69
N ALA A 201 2.56 7.04 -24.64
CA ALA A 201 1.14 6.92 -24.30
C ALA A 201 0.21 7.35 -25.45
N GLY A 202 -0.82 6.59 -25.72
CA GLY A 202 -1.80 6.79 -26.80
C GLY A 202 -3.26 6.67 -26.32
N GLU A 203 -4.10 6.19 -27.22
CA GLU A 203 -5.56 6.10 -26.97
C GLU A 203 -5.93 5.12 -25.85
N GLU A 204 -5.21 4.01 -25.68
CA GLU A 204 -5.51 3.02 -24.65
C GLU A 204 -5.28 3.59 -23.26
N GLU A 205 -4.18 4.33 -23.08
CA GLU A 205 -3.86 5.02 -21.84
C GLU A 205 -4.88 6.13 -21.52
N ALA A 206 -5.35 6.85 -22.53
CA ALA A 206 -6.41 7.85 -22.37
C ALA A 206 -7.74 7.22 -21.95
N ARG A 207 -8.14 6.09 -22.56
CA ARG A 207 -9.35 5.34 -22.18
C ARG A 207 -9.28 4.83 -20.72
N PHE A 208 -8.10 4.35 -20.30
CA PHE A 208 -7.93 3.92 -18.91
C PHE A 208 -8.18 5.06 -17.93
N SER A 209 -7.66 6.26 -18.17
CA SER A 209 -7.84 7.40 -17.27
C SER A 209 -9.30 7.81 -17.11
N VAL A 210 -10.08 7.82 -18.21
CA VAL A 210 -11.53 8.09 -18.15
C VAL A 210 -12.27 7.04 -17.32
N LEU A 211 -11.87 5.78 -17.43
CA LEU A 211 -12.47 4.70 -16.64
C LEU A 211 -12.07 4.81 -15.15
N ALA A 212 -10.80 5.14 -14.87
CA ALA A 212 -10.31 5.29 -13.51
C ALA A 212 -11.14 6.31 -12.73
N ASP A 213 -11.42 7.48 -13.32
CA ASP A 213 -12.23 8.53 -12.69
C ASP A 213 -13.64 8.03 -12.29
N LYS A 214 -14.25 7.17 -13.11
CA LYS A 214 -15.58 6.58 -12.81
C LYS A 214 -15.53 5.55 -11.68
N LEU A 215 -14.40 4.87 -11.50
CA LEU A 215 -14.24 3.80 -10.50
C LEU A 215 -13.83 4.32 -9.13
N LEU A 216 -13.21 5.50 -9.03
CA LEU A 216 -12.76 6.10 -7.78
C LEU A 216 -13.94 6.64 -6.96
N GLN A 217 -14.56 5.80 -6.14
CA GLN A 217 -15.79 6.14 -5.40
C GLN A 217 -15.62 6.09 -3.87
N THR A 218 -14.73 5.26 -3.35
CA THR A 218 -14.52 5.08 -1.91
C THR A 218 -13.54 6.10 -1.38
N SER A 219 -13.79 6.68 -0.22
CA SER A 219 -12.86 7.64 0.39
C SER A 219 -11.62 6.96 0.98
N PRO A 220 -10.49 7.69 1.13
CA PRO A 220 -9.32 7.20 1.84
C PRO A 220 -9.63 6.81 3.29
N GLU A 221 -10.52 7.55 3.95
CA GLU A 221 -10.94 7.35 5.34
C GLU A 221 -11.69 6.02 5.51
N GLU A 222 -12.61 5.70 4.60
CA GLU A 222 -13.34 4.42 4.58
C GLU A 222 -12.38 3.25 4.34
N CYS A 223 -11.41 3.43 3.44
CA CYS A 223 -10.37 2.43 3.19
C CYS A 223 -9.49 2.21 4.43
N ALA A 224 -9.03 3.29 5.07
CA ALA A 224 -8.23 3.23 6.29
C ALA A 224 -8.99 2.53 7.43
N ALA A 225 -10.27 2.86 7.64
CA ALA A 225 -11.11 2.21 8.64
C ALA A 225 -11.23 0.69 8.39
N ALA A 226 -11.42 0.28 7.13
CA ALA A 226 -11.48 -1.14 6.76
C ALA A 226 -10.15 -1.86 7.01
N ILE A 227 -9.01 -1.21 6.73
CA ILE A 227 -7.67 -1.76 6.99
C ILE A 227 -7.47 -1.96 8.50
N ILE A 228 -7.70 -0.93 9.28
CA ILE A 228 -7.54 -0.96 10.74
C ILE A 228 -8.40 -2.06 11.36
N ALA A 229 -9.69 -2.07 11.04
CA ALA A 229 -10.63 -3.09 11.54
C ALA A 229 -10.24 -4.51 11.09
N GLY A 230 -9.71 -4.67 9.88
CA GLY A 230 -9.22 -5.95 9.38
C GLY A 230 -8.00 -6.45 10.13
N VAL A 231 -7.03 -5.58 10.42
CA VAL A 231 -5.84 -5.90 11.22
C VAL A 231 -6.25 -6.29 12.66
N GLU A 232 -7.10 -5.50 13.31
CA GLU A 232 -7.57 -5.76 14.67
C GLU A 232 -8.33 -7.11 14.80
N ARG A 233 -9.01 -7.53 13.70
CA ARG A 233 -9.68 -8.85 13.62
C ARG A 233 -8.76 -10.00 13.21
N GLY A 234 -7.47 -9.74 13.00
CA GLY A 234 -6.49 -10.75 12.59
C GLY A 234 -6.70 -11.28 11.16
N ARG A 235 -7.29 -10.50 10.27
CA ARG A 235 -7.49 -10.92 8.88
C ARG A 235 -6.15 -10.91 8.13
N ARG A 236 -5.83 -12.00 7.45
CA ARG A 236 -4.65 -12.10 6.59
C ARG A 236 -4.83 -11.39 5.24
N ARG A 237 -6.08 -11.26 4.76
CA ARG A 237 -6.45 -10.55 3.53
C ARG A 237 -7.58 -9.57 3.78
N ILE A 238 -7.41 -8.34 3.30
CA ILE A 238 -8.41 -7.28 3.36
C ILE A 238 -8.71 -6.82 1.93
N VAL A 239 -9.94 -6.99 1.48
CA VAL A 239 -10.44 -6.47 0.20
C VAL A 239 -11.38 -5.33 0.54
N THR A 240 -11.14 -4.13 0.02
CA THR A 240 -11.89 -2.93 0.39
C THR A 240 -12.05 -1.98 -0.79
N GLY A 241 -13.13 -1.20 -0.78
CA GLY A 241 -13.45 -0.22 -1.80
C GLY A 241 -14.47 -0.71 -2.82
N HIS A 242 -14.85 0.22 -3.72
CA HIS A 242 -15.94 0.01 -4.67
C HIS A 242 -15.69 -1.21 -5.58
N LYS A 243 -16.67 -2.10 -5.67
CA LYS A 243 -16.66 -3.34 -6.48
C LYS A 243 -15.47 -4.31 -6.23
N SER A 244 -14.62 -4.05 -5.23
CA SER A 244 -13.41 -4.86 -4.98
C SER A 244 -13.74 -6.32 -4.67
N SER A 245 -14.77 -6.57 -3.85
CA SER A 245 -15.20 -7.93 -3.50
C SER A 245 -15.75 -8.69 -4.71
N SER A 246 -16.50 -8.01 -5.58
CA SER A 246 -17.02 -8.62 -6.82
C SER A 246 -15.87 -9.03 -7.74
N LEU A 247 -14.86 -8.16 -7.91
CA LEU A 247 -13.69 -8.46 -8.71
C LEU A 247 -12.86 -9.62 -8.11
N TYR A 248 -12.70 -9.63 -6.77
CA TYR A 248 -12.02 -10.72 -6.08
C TYR A 248 -12.65 -12.09 -6.37
N TRP A 249 -13.99 -12.19 -6.28
CA TRP A 249 -14.67 -13.45 -6.56
C TRP A 249 -14.70 -13.79 -8.05
N LEU A 250 -14.85 -12.80 -8.93
CA LEU A 250 -14.80 -12.98 -10.37
C LEU A 250 -13.48 -13.64 -10.81
N THR A 251 -12.34 -13.12 -10.33
CA THR A 251 -11.03 -13.68 -10.69
C THR A 251 -10.79 -15.08 -10.14
N ARG A 252 -11.42 -15.44 -9.01
CA ARG A 252 -11.30 -16.78 -8.41
C ARG A 252 -12.20 -17.82 -9.07
N LEU A 253 -13.42 -17.43 -9.40
CA LEU A 253 -14.41 -18.35 -9.97
C LEU A 253 -14.26 -18.50 -11.49
N MET A 254 -13.75 -17.47 -12.16
CA MET A 254 -13.60 -17.42 -13.62
C MET A 254 -12.19 -16.97 -14.05
N PRO A 255 -11.11 -17.67 -13.64
CA PRO A 255 -9.74 -17.20 -13.82
C PRO A 255 -9.34 -16.96 -15.27
N ASN A 256 -9.90 -17.70 -16.22
CA ASN A 256 -9.60 -17.58 -17.66
C ASN A 256 -10.61 -16.67 -18.40
N ARG A 257 -11.76 -16.35 -17.81
CA ARG A 257 -12.83 -15.61 -18.48
C ARG A 257 -12.99 -14.19 -17.95
N TYR A 258 -12.47 -13.87 -16.76
CA TYR A 258 -12.63 -12.53 -16.16
C TYR A 258 -12.15 -11.39 -17.08
N PRO A 259 -11.08 -11.51 -17.91
CA PRO A 259 -10.65 -10.41 -18.77
C PRO A 259 -11.73 -10.01 -19.80
N ALA A 260 -12.38 -11.02 -20.42
CA ALA A 260 -13.47 -10.76 -21.37
C ALA A 260 -14.68 -10.11 -20.69
N ILE A 261 -15.01 -10.54 -19.47
CA ILE A 261 -16.10 -9.96 -18.67
C ILE A 261 -15.78 -8.51 -18.30
N LEU A 262 -14.54 -8.22 -17.85
CA LEU A 262 -14.13 -6.85 -17.54
C LEU A 262 -14.19 -5.94 -18.76
N LYS A 263 -13.77 -6.42 -19.93
CA LYS A 263 -13.86 -5.66 -21.18
C LYS A 263 -15.30 -5.32 -21.55
N MET A 264 -16.23 -6.25 -21.36
CA MET A 264 -17.67 -6.04 -21.64
C MET A 264 -18.31 -5.03 -20.68
N ILE A 265 -17.85 -4.96 -19.42
CA ILE A 265 -18.38 -4.02 -18.40
C ILE A 265 -17.76 -2.61 -18.56
N ALA A 266 -16.56 -2.52 -19.13
CA ALA A 266 -15.84 -1.26 -19.32
C ALA A 266 -16.21 -0.52 -20.62
N GLY A 267 -16.75 -1.21 -21.62
CA GLY A 267 -17.26 -0.62 -22.88
C GLY A 267 -18.71 -0.25 -22.77
#